data_51c7a7dcf68a7ccd07182e1917bc7105
#
_entry.id   51c7a7dcf68a7ccd07182e1917bc7105
#
_cell.length_a   1.000
_cell.length_b   1.000
_cell.length_c   1.000
_cell.angle_alpha   90.00
_cell.angle_beta   90.00
_cell.angle_gamma   90.00
#
_symmetry.space_group_name_H-M   'P 1'
#
loop_
_entity.id
_entity.type
_entity.pdbx_description
1 polymer ?
#
loop_
_entity_poly.entity_id
_entity_poly.type
_entity_poly.pdbx_seq_one_letter_code
_entity_poly.pdbx_strand_id
1 'polypeptide(L)'
;MDAALQALIDRQAIVDTIVRWAYALDTKDWAAARACFTDEVESDYSDLRGAGPTRLTADAFVELRRRAHEKLMTQHLSTNHLVTLHGDHATCVSATLIHRLDPARQSDNTFDTLAHYTHTLVRTAAGWRIARIKQSVVWNRGNASIHTGDRPGSP
;
A
#
# COMPACT_ATOMS: atom_id res chain seq x y z
N MET A 1 -13.34 24.57 16.14
CA MET A 1 -13.84 23.19 15.99
C MET A 1 -13.46 22.44 17.25
N ASP A 2 -14.36 21.61 17.79
CA ASP A 2 -14.05 20.77 18.96
C ASP A 2 -12.89 19.82 18.65
N ALA A 3 -11.94 19.67 19.55
CA ALA A 3 -10.77 18.80 19.39
C ALA A 3 -11.15 17.32 19.18
N ALA A 4 -12.21 16.87 19.85
CA ALA A 4 -12.72 15.50 19.67
C ALA A 4 -13.30 15.29 18.27
N LEU A 5 -14.04 16.25 17.75
CA LEU A 5 -14.58 16.20 16.37
C LEU A 5 -13.45 16.25 15.34
N GLN A 6 -12.42 17.09 15.56
CA GLN A 6 -11.27 17.14 14.68
C GLN A 6 -10.53 15.79 14.65
N ALA A 7 -10.36 15.17 15.80
CA ALA A 7 -9.71 13.85 15.88
C ALA A 7 -10.52 12.75 15.14
N LEU A 8 -11.83 12.80 15.17
CA LEU A 8 -12.69 11.88 14.39
C LEU A 8 -12.54 12.10 12.88
N ILE A 9 -12.56 13.37 12.45
CA ILE A 9 -12.36 13.75 11.04
C ILE A 9 -10.98 13.28 10.55
N ASP A 10 -9.94 13.49 11.36
CA ASP A 10 -8.58 13.07 11.02
C ASP A 10 -8.45 11.55 10.89
N ARG A 11 -9.03 10.80 11.83
CA ARG A 11 -9.04 9.32 11.77
C ARG A 11 -9.71 8.83 10.49
N GLN A 12 -10.87 9.40 10.13
CA GLN A 12 -11.55 9.04 8.90
C GLN A 12 -10.74 9.39 7.66
N ALA A 13 -10.17 10.60 7.59
CA ALA A 13 -9.35 11.04 6.46
C ALA A 13 -8.08 10.18 6.27
N ILE A 14 -7.49 9.69 7.36
CA ILE A 14 -6.35 8.76 7.32
C ILE A 14 -6.78 7.41 6.73
N VAL A 15 -7.88 6.84 7.20
CA VAL A 15 -8.43 5.58 6.68
C VAL A 15 -8.78 5.74 5.20
N ASP A 16 -9.45 6.83 4.82
CA ASP A 16 -9.80 7.13 3.43
C ASP A 16 -8.57 7.21 2.51
N THR A 17 -7.45 7.78 3.01
CA THR A 17 -6.20 7.85 2.25
C THR A 17 -5.63 6.45 1.99
N ILE A 18 -5.63 5.58 2.99
CA ILE A 18 -5.15 4.19 2.86
C ILE A 18 -6.06 3.38 1.93
N VAL A 19 -7.37 3.49 2.09
CA VAL A 19 -8.35 2.78 1.26
C VAL A 19 -8.28 3.27 -0.19
N ARG A 20 -8.12 4.59 -0.40
CA ARG A 20 -7.94 5.16 -1.75
C ARG A 20 -6.67 4.64 -2.42
N TRP A 21 -5.56 4.53 -1.69
CA TRP A 21 -4.35 3.89 -2.19
C TRP A 21 -4.59 2.45 -2.65
N ALA A 22 -5.22 1.62 -1.81
CA ALA A 22 -5.57 0.23 -2.14
C ALA A 22 -6.47 0.15 -3.38
N TYR A 23 -7.53 0.97 -3.43
CA TYR A 23 -8.46 1.03 -4.55
C TYR A 23 -7.80 1.51 -5.85
N ALA A 24 -6.90 2.49 -5.78
CA ALA A 24 -6.17 3.00 -6.94
C ALA A 24 -5.26 1.95 -7.57
N LEU A 25 -4.66 1.05 -6.78
CA LEU A 25 -3.92 -0.10 -7.29
C LEU A 25 -4.82 -1.06 -8.10
N ASP A 26 -6.01 -1.35 -7.59
CA ASP A 26 -6.94 -2.29 -8.23
C ASP A 26 -7.54 -1.72 -9.52
N THR A 27 -7.85 -0.45 -9.53
CA THR A 27 -8.41 0.26 -10.70
C THR A 27 -7.34 0.80 -11.67
N LYS A 28 -6.05 0.65 -11.32
CA LYS A 28 -4.92 1.17 -12.11
C LYS A 28 -4.95 2.69 -12.28
N ASP A 29 -5.56 3.41 -11.32
CA ASP A 29 -5.55 4.88 -11.27
C ASP A 29 -4.25 5.38 -10.62
N TRP A 30 -3.20 5.47 -11.43
CA TRP A 30 -1.85 5.83 -10.94
C TRP A 30 -1.76 7.27 -10.47
N ALA A 31 -2.60 8.16 -10.99
CA ALA A 31 -2.68 9.55 -10.54
C ALA A 31 -3.29 9.63 -9.12
N ALA A 32 -4.41 8.93 -8.89
CA ALA A 32 -5.00 8.82 -7.56
C ALA A 32 -4.06 8.12 -6.58
N ALA A 33 -3.34 7.08 -7.03
CA ALA A 33 -2.31 6.40 -6.26
C ALA A 33 -1.22 7.38 -5.80
N ARG A 34 -0.64 8.17 -6.72
CA ARG A 34 0.38 9.18 -6.43
C ARG A 34 -0.11 10.22 -5.41
N ALA A 35 -1.35 10.66 -5.54
CA ALA A 35 -1.94 11.67 -4.65
C ALA A 35 -2.08 11.21 -3.19
N CYS A 36 -1.96 9.90 -2.91
CA CYS A 36 -1.99 9.40 -1.54
C CYS A 36 -0.68 9.61 -0.76
N PHE A 37 0.42 9.98 -1.42
CA PHE A 37 1.76 10.03 -0.84
C PHE A 37 2.30 11.45 -0.68
N THR A 38 3.26 11.60 0.25
CA THR A 38 4.21 12.72 0.27
C THR A 38 5.13 12.66 -0.93
N ASP A 39 5.98 13.68 -1.16
CA ASP A 39 6.90 13.69 -2.31
C ASP A 39 7.98 12.60 -2.23
N GLU A 40 8.37 12.22 -1.02
CA GLU A 40 9.25 11.08 -0.76
C GLU A 40 8.50 10.01 0.05
N VAL A 41 8.76 8.74 -0.24
CA VAL A 41 8.15 7.58 0.42
C VAL A 41 9.24 6.62 0.89
N GLU A 42 9.18 6.25 2.16
CA GLU A 42 9.92 5.11 2.66
C GLU A 42 9.06 3.86 2.57
N SER A 43 9.54 2.83 1.91
CA SER A 43 8.82 1.56 1.75
C SER A 43 9.63 0.38 2.23
N ASP A 44 9.03 -0.46 3.06
CA ASP A 44 9.59 -1.69 3.59
C ASP A 44 8.69 -2.88 3.22
N TYR A 45 9.13 -3.61 2.22
CA TYR A 45 8.51 -4.87 1.76
C TYR A 45 9.48 -6.05 1.94
N SER A 46 10.38 -5.95 2.91
CA SER A 46 11.44 -6.95 3.15
C SER A 46 10.90 -8.37 3.35
N ASP A 47 9.77 -8.52 4.04
CA ASP A 47 9.14 -9.83 4.27
C ASP A 47 8.69 -10.52 2.98
N LEU A 48 8.27 -9.75 1.96
CA LEU A 48 7.82 -10.28 0.68
C LEU A 48 8.96 -10.44 -0.33
N ARG A 49 9.95 -9.54 -0.29
CA ARG A 49 10.96 -9.39 -1.33
C ARG A 49 12.38 -9.72 -0.89
N GLY A 50 12.64 -9.81 0.42
CA GLY A 50 13.96 -10.06 0.98
C GLY A 50 14.93 -8.86 0.93
N ALA A 51 14.55 -7.74 0.28
CA ALA A 51 15.34 -6.51 0.24
C ALA A 51 14.91 -5.57 1.37
N GLY A 52 15.86 -4.86 1.98
CA GLY A 52 15.59 -3.90 3.06
C GLY A 52 14.74 -2.70 2.63
N PRO A 53 14.43 -1.80 3.59
CA PRO A 53 13.67 -0.58 3.31
C PRO A 53 14.36 0.28 2.25
N THR A 54 13.55 0.92 1.41
CA THR A 54 14.00 1.86 0.37
C THR A 54 13.31 3.20 0.52
N ARG A 55 14.01 4.30 0.19
CA ARG A 55 13.44 5.63 0.09
C ARG A 55 13.49 6.09 -1.36
N LEU A 56 12.33 6.49 -1.89
CA LEU A 56 12.14 6.88 -3.29
C LEU A 56 11.27 8.13 -3.37
N THR A 57 11.33 8.85 -4.48
CA THR A 57 10.28 9.78 -4.81
C THR A 57 8.96 9.03 -4.97
N ALA A 58 7.84 9.66 -4.65
CA ALA A 58 6.53 9.02 -4.79
C ALA A 58 6.24 8.61 -6.25
N ASP A 59 6.72 9.38 -7.22
CA ASP A 59 6.59 9.03 -8.64
C ASP A 59 7.33 7.73 -8.96
N ALA A 60 8.58 7.58 -8.50
CA ALA A 60 9.35 6.36 -8.68
C ALA A 60 8.71 5.17 -7.94
N PHE A 61 8.20 5.39 -6.72
CA PHE A 61 7.52 4.36 -5.95
C PHE A 61 6.23 3.88 -6.66
N VAL A 62 5.39 4.81 -7.15
CA VAL A 62 4.16 4.46 -7.86
C VAL A 62 4.46 3.78 -9.19
N GLU A 63 5.52 4.19 -9.92
CA GLU A 63 5.94 3.52 -11.14
C GLU A 63 6.36 2.06 -10.89
N LEU A 64 7.06 1.78 -9.79
CA LEU A 64 7.37 0.40 -9.39
C LEU A 64 6.10 -0.42 -9.13
N ARG A 65 5.07 0.20 -8.49
CA ARG A 65 3.77 -0.46 -8.28
C ARG A 65 3.04 -0.68 -9.60
N ARG A 66 3.07 0.30 -10.51
CA ARG A 66 2.49 0.16 -11.84
C ARG A 66 3.04 -1.05 -12.56
N ARG A 67 4.36 -1.18 -12.65
CA ARG A 67 5.02 -2.33 -13.31
C ARG A 67 4.65 -3.66 -12.67
N ALA A 68 4.53 -3.69 -11.34
CA ALA A 68 4.20 -4.91 -10.61
C ALA A 68 2.73 -5.36 -10.79
N HIS A 69 1.81 -4.43 -11.08
CA HIS A 69 0.37 -4.69 -11.06
C HIS A 69 -0.31 -4.54 -12.43
N GLU A 70 0.33 -3.87 -13.41
CA GLU A 70 -0.30 -3.47 -14.66
C GLU A 70 -0.95 -4.64 -15.42
N LYS A 71 -0.29 -5.80 -15.44
CA LYS A 71 -0.76 -7.01 -16.13
C LYS A 71 -1.64 -7.92 -15.26
N LEU A 72 -1.77 -7.61 -13.99
CA LEU A 72 -2.51 -8.43 -13.04
C LEU A 72 -3.90 -7.87 -12.79
N MET A 73 -4.87 -8.75 -12.57
CA MET A 73 -6.10 -8.40 -11.89
C MET A 73 -5.84 -8.50 -10.38
N THR A 74 -6.14 -7.44 -9.64
CA THR A 74 -5.85 -7.39 -8.21
C THR A 74 -7.06 -6.92 -7.42
N GLN A 75 -7.17 -7.42 -6.18
CA GLN A 75 -8.12 -6.92 -5.20
C GLN A 75 -7.40 -6.79 -3.86
N HIS A 76 -7.35 -5.56 -3.35
CA HIS A 76 -6.81 -5.23 -2.04
C HIS A 76 -7.96 -4.98 -1.06
N LEU A 77 -8.10 -5.83 -0.06
CA LEU A 77 -9.05 -5.66 1.04
C LEU A 77 -8.29 -5.14 2.26
N SER A 78 -8.35 -3.84 2.51
CA SER A 78 -7.76 -3.21 3.69
C SER A 78 -8.80 -3.07 4.80
N THR A 79 -8.53 -3.64 5.96
CA THR A 79 -9.49 -3.75 7.08
C THR A 79 -8.81 -3.52 8.43
N ASN A 80 -9.61 -3.49 9.50
CA ASN A 80 -9.13 -3.44 10.89
C ASN A 80 -8.16 -2.27 11.14
N HIS A 81 -8.52 -1.07 10.66
CA HIS A 81 -7.68 0.11 10.77
C HIS A 81 -7.62 0.62 12.22
N LEU A 82 -6.41 0.66 12.77
CA LEU A 82 -6.11 1.22 14.09
C LEU A 82 -5.26 2.48 13.91
N VAL A 83 -5.88 3.64 14.07
CA VAL A 83 -5.23 4.94 13.88
C VAL A 83 -4.78 5.50 15.23
N THR A 84 -3.52 5.94 15.31
CA THR A 84 -2.96 6.71 16.42
C THR A 84 -2.51 8.07 15.91
N LEU A 85 -3.04 9.15 16.50
CA LEU A 85 -2.73 10.54 16.14
C LEU A 85 -1.62 11.09 17.04
N HIS A 86 -0.66 11.82 16.44
CA HIS A 86 0.45 12.51 17.10
C HIS A 86 0.61 13.91 16.48
N GLY A 87 -0.34 14.81 16.76
CA GLY A 87 -0.36 16.14 16.12
C GLY A 87 -0.53 16.03 14.61
N ASP A 88 0.46 16.51 13.86
CA ASP A 88 0.46 16.47 12.38
C ASP A 88 1.05 15.17 11.80
N HIS A 89 1.29 14.19 12.64
CA HIS A 89 1.71 12.84 12.26
C HIS A 89 0.69 11.83 12.75
N ALA A 90 0.60 10.70 12.06
CA ALA A 90 -0.24 9.58 12.47
C ALA A 90 0.39 8.25 12.07
N THR A 91 0.06 7.22 12.84
CA THR A 91 0.33 5.84 12.48
C THR A 91 -1.00 5.11 12.31
N CYS A 92 -1.13 4.32 11.26
CA CYS A 92 -2.26 3.43 11.06
C CYS A 92 -1.76 2.01 10.79
N VAL A 93 -2.20 1.07 11.64
CA VAL A 93 -2.01 -0.37 11.41
C VAL A 93 -3.29 -0.91 10.81
N SER A 94 -3.17 -1.79 9.82
CA SER A 94 -4.32 -2.46 9.18
C SER A 94 -4.00 -3.90 8.81
N ALA A 95 -5.03 -4.72 8.68
CA ALA A 95 -4.93 -6.06 8.09
C ALA A 95 -5.32 -5.97 6.61
N THR A 96 -4.57 -6.65 5.75
CA THR A 96 -4.81 -6.60 4.30
C THR A 96 -4.76 -7.99 3.70
N LEU A 97 -5.77 -8.30 2.90
CA LEU A 97 -5.80 -9.46 2.00
C LEU A 97 -5.64 -8.96 0.57
N ILE A 98 -4.65 -9.49 -0.12
CA ILE A 98 -4.36 -9.13 -1.51
C ILE A 98 -4.51 -10.37 -2.38
N HIS A 99 -5.50 -10.35 -3.25
CA HIS A 99 -5.66 -11.34 -4.32
C HIS A 99 -5.00 -10.82 -5.58
N ARG A 100 -4.24 -11.68 -6.26
CA ARG A 100 -3.64 -11.40 -7.56
C ARG A 100 -3.95 -12.55 -8.50
N LEU A 101 -4.39 -12.20 -9.71
CA LEU A 101 -4.63 -13.16 -10.80
C LEU A 101 -3.88 -12.67 -12.04
N ASP A 102 -3.11 -13.57 -12.64
CA ASP A 102 -2.49 -13.35 -13.94
C ASP A 102 -3.42 -13.93 -15.04
N PRO A 103 -4.14 -13.08 -15.79
CA PRO A 103 -5.10 -13.56 -16.79
C PRO A 103 -4.42 -14.17 -18.03
N ALA A 104 -3.11 -14.03 -18.20
CA ALA A 104 -2.37 -14.62 -19.30
C ALA A 104 -2.04 -16.11 -19.06
N ARG A 105 -2.20 -16.62 -17.83
CA ARG A 105 -1.94 -18.01 -17.47
C ARG A 105 -3.24 -18.80 -17.39
N GLN A 106 -3.25 -20.01 -17.92
CA GLN A 106 -4.42 -20.91 -17.87
C GLN A 106 -4.56 -21.64 -16.53
N SER A 107 -3.44 -21.88 -15.83
CA SER A 107 -3.40 -22.55 -14.54
C SER A 107 -2.30 -21.95 -13.67
N ASP A 108 -2.33 -22.24 -12.36
CA ASP A 108 -1.36 -21.72 -11.39
C ASP A 108 -1.18 -20.18 -11.51
N ASN A 109 -2.32 -19.52 -11.66
CA ASN A 109 -2.44 -18.13 -12.09
C ASN A 109 -2.85 -17.17 -10.96
N THR A 110 -2.83 -17.62 -9.70
CA THR A 110 -3.19 -16.79 -8.54
C THR A 110 -2.05 -16.73 -7.54
N PHE A 111 -1.95 -15.59 -6.84
CA PHE A 111 -1.07 -15.40 -5.70
C PHE A 111 -1.71 -14.49 -4.67
N ASP A 112 -1.97 -15.03 -3.49
CA ASP A 112 -2.58 -14.33 -2.37
C ASP A 112 -1.54 -13.98 -1.32
N THR A 113 -1.69 -12.79 -0.71
CA THR A 113 -0.90 -12.35 0.42
C THR A 113 -1.82 -11.86 1.53
N LEU A 114 -1.69 -12.42 2.72
CA LEU A 114 -2.23 -11.85 3.95
C LEU A 114 -1.10 -11.14 4.68
N ALA A 115 -1.33 -9.88 5.03
CA ALA A 115 -0.32 -9.05 5.65
C ALA A 115 -0.92 -8.05 6.65
N HIS A 116 -0.11 -7.61 7.60
CA HIS A 116 -0.35 -6.38 8.33
C HIS A 116 0.45 -5.25 7.67
N TYR A 117 -0.18 -4.10 7.54
CA TYR A 117 0.48 -2.89 7.10
C TYR A 117 0.61 -1.90 8.24
N THR A 118 1.75 -1.24 8.32
CA THR A 118 1.94 -0.05 9.15
C THR A 118 2.20 1.13 8.22
N HIS A 119 1.28 2.09 8.20
CA HIS A 119 1.42 3.33 7.47
C HIS A 119 1.78 4.44 8.44
N THR A 120 2.78 5.25 8.10
CA THR A 120 3.01 6.54 8.76
C THR A 120 2.53 7.64 7.84
N LEU A 121 1.67 8.52 8.34
CA LEU A 121 1.08 9.61 7.58
C LEU A 121 1.47 10.95 8.18
N VAL A 122 1.48 11.96 7.33
CA VAL A 122 1.76 13.37 7.68
C VAL A 122 0.61 14.23 7.18
N ARG A 123 0.23 15.22 7.99
CA ARG A 123 -0.73 16.25 7.59
C ARG A 123 -0.03 17.24 6.66
N THR A 124 -0.61 17.46 5.51
CA THR A 124 -0.17 18.47 4.53
C THR A 124 -1.28 19.48 4.25
N ALA A 125 -0.99 20.52 3.50
CA ALA A 125 -2.02 21.46 3.03
C ALA A 125 -3.11 20.78 2.20
N ALA A 126 -2.79 19.65 1.54
CA ALA A 126 -3.71 18.85 0.73
C ALA A 126 -4.34 17.67 1.51
N GLY A 127 -4.26 17.65 2.84
CA GLY A 127 -4.77 16.60 3.71
C GLY A 127 -3.70 15.58 4.13
N TRP A 128 -4.12 14.46 4.69
CA TRP A 128 -3.22 13.41 5.15
C TRP A 128 -2.58 12.65 3.97
N ARG A 129 -1.24 12.43 4.05
CA ARG A 129 -0.46 11.73 3.02
C ARG A 129 0.43 10.67 3.66
N ILE A 130 0.58 9.55 2.97
CA ILE A 130 1.45 8.45 3.41
C ILE A 130 2.91 8.83 3.12
N ALA A 131 3.73 8.83 4.18
CA ALA A 131 5.18 9.06 4.09
C ALA A 131 5.97 7.75 4.21
N ARG A 132 5.39 6.73 4.87
CA ARG A 132 6.02 5.42 5.04
C ARG A 132 5.01 4.30 4.96
N ILE A 133 5.41 3.20 4.31
CA ILE A 133 4.69 1.93 4.29
C ILE A 133 5.62 0.81 4.77
N LYS A 134 5.16 0.00 5.72
CA LYS A 134 5.76 -1.28 6.04
C LYS A 134 4.73 -2.39 5.88
N GLN A 135 5.09 -3.44 5.13
CA GLN A 135 4.32 -4.67 5.04
C GLN A 135 4.96 -5.75 5.93
N SER A 136 4.15 -6.42 6.75
CA SER A 136 4.54 -7.59 7.52
C SER A 136 3.67 -8.75 7.07
N VAL A 137 4.27 -9.72 6.38
CA VAL A 137 3.54 -10.84 5.78
C VAL A 137 3.14 -11.84 6.88
N VAL A 138 1.87 -12.21 6.92
CA VAL A 138 1.36 -13.26 7.79
C VAL A 138 1.52 -14.62 7.11
N TRP A 139 1.05 -14.73 5.86
CA TRP A 139 1.28 -15.88 5.00
C TRP A 139 0.97 -15.56 3.53
N ASN A 140 1.49 -16.38 2.63
CA ASN A 140 1.23 -16.33 1.20
C ASN A 140 0.67 -17.68 0.71
N ARG A 141 -0.13 -17.65 -0.36
CA ARG A 141 -0.63 -18.84 -1.04
C ARG A 141 -0.63 -18.66 -2.54
N GLY A 142 -0.31 -19.73 -3.28
CA GLY A 142 -0.31 -19.75 -4.73
C GLY A 142 1.06 -19.48 -5.35
N ASN A 143 1.07 -19.05 -6.59
CA ASN A 143 2.27 -18.92 -7.39
C ASN A 143 2.96 -17.57 -7.18
N ALA A 144 4.02 -17.55 -6.39
CA ALA A 144 4.78 -16.34 -6.10
C ALA A 144 5.46 -15.72 -7.33
N SER A 145 5.64 -16.47 -8.45
CA SER A 145 6.23 -15.94 -9.68
C SER A 145 5.32 -14.95 -10.41
N ILE A 146 4.02 -14.91 -10.08
CA ILE A 146 3.08 -13.92 -10.61
C ILE A 146 3.45 -12.52 -10.14
N HIS A 147 3.92 -12.39 -8.91
CA HIS A 147 4.35 -11.11 -8.34
C HIS A 147 5.82 -10.84 -8.70
N THR A 148 6.08 -10.67 -9.99
CA THR A 148 7.45 -10.51 -10.54
C THR A 148 7.98 -9.09 -10.50
N GLY A 149 7.19 -8.12 -10.07
CA GLY A 149 7.64 -6.73 -9.99
C GLY A 149 8.77 -6.56 -8.99
N ASP A 150 10.00 -6.48 -9.47
CA ASP A 150 11.20 -6.07 -8.72
C ASP A 150 11.89 -7.14 -7.85
N ARG A 151 12.08 -8.36 -8.35
CA ARG A 151 13.17 -9.20 -7.83
C ARG A 151 14.45 -8.87 -8.61
N PRO A 152 15.49 -8.31 -7.98
CA PRO A 152 16.83 -8.30 -8.60
C PRO A 152 17.25 -9.76 -8.85
N GLY A 153 17.38 -10.17 -10.11
CA GLY A 153 17.95 -11.46 -10.45
C GLY A 153 16.97 -12.58 -10.83
N SER A 154 15.73 -12.29 -11.22
CA SER A 154 14.94 -13.28 -11.98
C SER A 154 15.35 -13.23 -13.44
N PRO A 155 15.73 -14.38 -14.06
CA PRO A 155 16.12 -14.46 -15.46
C PRO A 155 15.01 -14.08 -16.40
#